data_58ef9f14ca6ebd395e671bbbc5bb835d
#
_entry.id   58ef9f14ca6ebd395e671bbbc5bb835d
#
_cell.length_a   1.000
_cell.length_b   1.000
_cell.length_c   1.000
_cell.angle_alpha   90.00
_cell.angle_beta   90.00
_cell.angle_gamma   90.00
#
_symmetry.space_group_name_H-M   'P 1'
#
loop_
_entity.id
_entity.type
_entity.pdbx_description
1 polymer ?
#
loop_
_entity_poly.entity_id
_entity_poly.type
_entity_poly.pdbx_seq_one_letter_code
_entity_poly.pdbx_strand_id
1 'polypeptide(L)'
;MNRASAVLYPRQRCIGHTGREGGQATVELVAALPALLLAGLLALQLLATGYALTLADGAAEAGALALASGRPAITAVRDALPGWAEDEVDVSVSGGRVTVRLLPPSPLPALAERLAVTSSAVARPR
;
A
#
# COMPACT_ATOMS: atom_id res chain seq x y z
N MET A 1 -6.04 83.27 -35.59
CA MET A 1 -7.20 82.45 -35.13
C MET A 1 -6.84 81.01 -35.35
N ASN A 2 -6.41 80.35 -34.33
CA ASN A 2 -5.97 78.99 -34.44
C ASN A 2 -6.61 78.21 -33.28
N ARG A 3 -7.64 77.39 -33.59
CA ARG A 3 -8.34 76.56 -32.61
C ARG A 3 -7.57 75.26 -32.47
N ALA A 4 -6.85 75.11 -31.35
CA ALA A 4 -6.27 73.84 -30.96
C ALA A 4 -7.38 72.88 -30.46
N SER A 5 -7.69 71.87 -31.25
CA SER A 5 -8.57 70.79 -30.85
C SER A 5 -7.83 69.86 -29.86
N ALA A 6 -8.20 69.95 -28.61
CA ALA A 6 -7.72 69.00 -27.58
C ALA A 6 -8.36 67.63 -27.83
N VAL A 7 -7.56 66.71 -28.29
CA VAL A 7 -7.96 65.29 -28.37
C VAL A 7 -7.91 64.71 -26.96
N LEU A 8 -9.10 64.47 -26.38
CA LEU A 8 -9.25 63.71 -25.14
C LEU A 8 -9.00 62.25 -25.44
N TYR A 9 -7.86 61.70 -24.98
CA TYR A 9 -7.63 60.28 -24.92
C TYR A 9 -8.42 59.71 -23.73
N PRO A 10 -9.30 58.70 -23.92
CA PRO A 10 -9.92 58.04 -22.80
C PRO A 10 -8.86 57.21 -22.05
N ARG A 11 -8.67 57.54 -20.78
CA ARG A 11 -7.85 56.77 -19.85
C ARG A 11 -8.47 55.36 -19.73
N GLN A 12 -7.87 54.40 -20.39
CA GLN A 12 -8.19 52.99 -20.13
C GLN A 12 -7.81 52.67 -18.67
N ARG A 13 -8.83 52.50 -17.85
CA ARG A 13 -8.66 51.88 -16.52
C ARG A 13 -8.26 50.45 -16.77
N CYS A 14 -7.00 50.13 -16.52
CA CYS A 14 -6.60 48.76 -16.27
C CYS A 14 -7.33 48.27 -15.02
N ILE A 15 -8.43 47.55 -15.22
CA ILE A 15 -9.07 46.80 -14.15
C ILE A 15 -8.13 45.65 -13.86
N GLY A 16 -7.31 45.82 -12.82
CA GLY A 16 -6.46 44.77 -12.28
C GLY A 16 -7.35 43.64 -11.77
N HIS A 17 -7.44 42.55 -12.54
CA HIS A 17 -7.96 41.28 -12.10
C HIS A 17 -6.87 40.54 -11.32
N THR A 18 -6.44 41.13 -10.22
CA THR A 18 -5.54 40.44 -9.28
C THR A 18 -6.29 40.23 -7.97
N GLY A 19 -6.82 39.04 -7.74
CA GLY A 19 -7.29 38.78 -6.41
C GLY A 19 -8.28 37.62 -6.20
N ARG A 20 -8.40 36.66 -7.11
CA ARG A 20 -9.34 35.53 -6.86
C ARG A 20 -8.79 34.12 -7.13
N GLU A 21 -7.59 34.00 -7.67
CA GLU A 21 -7.04 32.68 -8.01
C GLU A 21 -6.36 31.97 -6.84
N GLY A 22 -5.88 32.73 -5.83
CA GLY A 22 -5.21 32.14 -4.66
C GLY A 22 -6.14 31.40 -3.69
N GLY A 23 -7.43 31.79 -3.63
CA GLY A 23 -8.39 31.16 -2.73
C GLY A 23 -9.01 29.86 -3.27
N GLN A 24 -9.12 29.76 -4.58
CA GLN A 24 -9.72 28.59 -5.23
C GLN A 24 -8.77 27.38 -5.18
N ALA A 25 -7.49 27.59 -5.45
CA ALA A 25 -6.47 26.54 -5.39
C ALA A 25 -6.32 25.92 -3.99
N THR A 26 -6.47 26.72 -2.94
CA THR A 26 -6.41 26.20 -1.55
C THR A 26 -7.64 25.39 -1.20
N VAL A 27 -8.83 25.77 -1.64
CA VAL A 27 -10.07 25.00 -1.43
C VAL A 27 -10.02 23.68 -2.19
N GLU A 28 -9.55 23.67 -3.42
CA GLU A 28 -9.38 22.44 -4.22
C GLU A 28 -8.36 21.50 -3.58
N LEU A 29 -7.24 22.03 -3.08
CA LEU A 29 -6.23 21.22 -2.40
C LEU A 29 -6.79 20.58 -1.12
N VAL A 30 -7.52 21.34 -0.30
CA VAL A 30 -8.15 20.82 0.93
C VAL A 30 -9.22 19.77 0.59
N ALA A 31 -10.00 19.96 -0.46
CA ALA A 31 -10.98 18.98 -0.91
C ALA A 31 -10.34 17.70 -1.47
N ALA A 32 -9.13 17.78 -2.05
CA ALA A 32 -8.40 16.64 -2.57
C ALA A 32 -7.69 15.82 -1.48
N LEU A 33 -7.40 16.41 -0.31
CA LEU A 33 -6.68 15.75 0.78
C LEU A 33 -7.29 14.40 1.21
N PRO A 34 -8.61 14.27 1.44
CA PRO A 34 -9.20 12.99 1.82
C PRO A 34 -9.00 11.91 0.76
N ALA A 35 -9.11 12.27 -0.51
CA ALA A 35 -8.90 11.34 -1.62
C ALA A 35 -7.43 10.90 -1.72
N LEU A 36 -6.48 11.81 -1.52
CA LEU A 36 -5.05 11.50 -1.50
C LEU A 36 -4.69 10.60 -0.32
N LEU A 37 -5.26 10.86 0.87
CA LEU A 37 -5.05 10.00 2.04
C LEU A 37 -5.60 8.59 1.82
N LEU A 38 -6.79 8.46 1.24
CA LEU A 38 -7.37 7.16 0.90
C LEU A 38 -6.52 6.42 -0.14
N ALA A 39 -6.07 7.11 -1.18
CA ALA A 39 -5.19 6.52 -2.20
C ALA A 39 -3.86 6.06 -1.59
N GLY A 40 -3.25 6.86 -0.71
CA GLY A 40 -2.03 6.51 0.02
C GLY A 40 -2.23 5.29 0.93
N LEU A 41 -3.35 5.23 1.66
CA LEU A 41 -3.69 4.08 2.51
C LEU A 41 -3.89 2.80 1.69
N LEU A 42 -4.57 2.88 0.55
CA LEU A 42 -4.74 1.74 -0.36
C LEU A 42 -3.40 1.26 -0.92
N ALA A 43 -2.54 2.18 -1.35
CA ALA A 43 -1.21 1.84 -1.84
C ALA A 43 -0.36 1.15 -0.76
N LEU A 44 -0.38 1.67 0.47
CA LEU A 44 0.29 1.06 1.61
C LEU A 44 -0.24 -0.35 1.90
N GLN A 45 -1.56 -0.54 1.84
CA GLN A 45 -2.20 -1.83 2.08
C GLN A 45 -1.82 -2.87 1.01
N LEU A 46 -1.77 -2.47 -0.26
CA LEU A 46 -1.31 -3.35 -1.35
C LEU A 46 0.15 -3.74 -1.18
N LEU A 47 1.01 -2.80 -0.78
CA LEU A 47 2.42 -3.07 -0.49
C LEU A 47 2.59 -4.05 0.67
N ALA A 48 1.84 -3.86 1.76
CA ALA A 48 1.85 -4.74 2.93
C ALA A 48 1.39 -6.16 2.56
N THR A 49 0.35 -6.28 1.72
CA THR A 49 -0.14 -7.58 1.23
C THR A 49 0.90 -8.28 0.35
N GLY A 50 1.54 -7.57 -0.57
CA GLY A 50 2.62 -8.11 -1.41
C GLY A 50 3.83 -8.56 -0.59
N TYR A 51 4.20 -7.81 0.43
CA TYR A 51 5.26 -8.18 1.36
C TYR A 51 4.90 -9.45 2.17
N ALA A 52 3.68 -9.52 2.70
CA ALA A 52 3.21 -10.71 3.41
C ALA A 52 3.19 -11.97 2.51
N LEU A 53 2.84 -11.83 1.23
CA LEU A 53 2.89 -12.92 0.26
C LEU A 53 4.31 -13.43 0.07
N THR A 54 5.28 -12.54 -0.12
CA THR A 54 6.70 -12.91 -0.26
C THR A 54 7.23 -13.64 0.97
N LEU A 55 6.83 -13.19 2.17
CA LEU A 55 7.19 -13.86 3.42
C LEU A 55 6.55 -15.26 3.52
N ALA A 56 5.27 -15.39 3.17
CA ALA A 56 4.57 -16.68 3.19
C ALA A 56 5.19 -17.68 2.20
N ASP A 57 5.61 -17.23 1.02
CA ASP A 57 6.30 -18.06 0.03
C ASP A 57 7.64 -18.57 0.58
N GLY A 58 8.49 -17.68 1.09
CA GLY A 58 9.77 -18.05 1.67
C GLY A 58 9.64 -18.99 2.87
N ALA A 59 8.66 -18.75 3.74
CA ALA A 59 8.39 -19.60 4.90
C ALA A 59 7.86 -20.99 4.48
N ALA A 60 6.99 -21.06 3.48
CA ALA A 60 6.49 -22.34 2.94
C ALA A 60 7.63 -23.17 2.33
N GLU A 61 8.54 -22.54 1.59
CA GLU A 61 9.73 -23.19 1.04
C GLU A 61 10.66 -23.70 2.14
N ALA A 62 10.94 -22.89 3.16
CA ALA A 62 11.77 -23.28 4.32
C ALA A 62 11.16 -24.48 5.05
N GLY A 63 9.84 -24.48 5.25
CA GLY A 63 9.11 -25.60 5.84
C GLY A 63 9.19 -26.88 5.01
N ALA A 64 9.01 -26.76 3.68
CA ALA A 64 9.10 -27.89 2.76
C ALA A 64 10.52 -28.50 2.72
N LEU A 65 11.53 -27.64 2.76
CA LEU A 65 12.94 -28.07 2.81
C LEU A 65 13.27 -28.79 4.12
N ALA A 66 12.78 -28.28 5.25
CA ALA A 66 12.91 -28.91 6.55
C ALA A 66 12.24 -30.28 6.57
N LEU A 67 11.01 -30.39 6.03
CA LEU A 67 10.27 -31.64 5.92
C LEU A 67 11.01 -32.67 5.08
N ALA A 68 11.55 -32.25 3.92
CA ALA A 68 12.37 -33.12 3.06
C ALA A 68 13.65 -33.62 3.74
N SER A 69 14.16 -32.87 4.72
CA SER A 69 15.35 -33.21 5.52
C SER A 69 15.03 -33.96 6.81
N GLY A 70 13.77 -34.32 7.06
CA GLY A 70 13.33 -34.96 8.30
C GLY A 70 13.30 -34.05 9.53
N ARG A 71 13.33 -32.72 9.34
CA ARG A 71 13.24 -31.72 10.41
C ARG A 71 11.80 -31.23 10.58
N PRO A 72 11.44 -30.69 11.75
CA PRO A 72 10.09 -30.17 11.99
C PRO A 72 9.82 -28.94 11.10
N ALA A 73 8.84 -29.06 10.21
CA ALA A 73 8.50 -28.02 9.26
C ALA A 73 7.95 -26.77 9.93
N ILE A 74 7.14 -26.92 10.99
CA ILE A 74 6.51 -25.80 11.70
C ILE A 74 7.55 -24.88 12.33
N THR A 75 8.59 -25.43 12.94
CA THR A 75 9.69 -24.66 13.51
C THR A 75 10.42 -23.89 12.42
N ALA A 76 10.75 -24.55 11.30
CA ALA A 76 11.45 -23.91 10.19
C ALA A 76 10.63 -22.77 9.54
N VAL A 77 9.29 -22.92 9.48
CA VAL A 77 8.40 -21.85 9.01
C VAL A 77 8.47 -20.63 9.95
N ARG A 78 8.36 -20.87 11.25
CA ARG A 78 8.41 -19.77 12.25
C ARG A 78 9.77 -19.07 12.27
N ASP A 79 10.86 -19.82 12.23
CA ASP A 79 12.22 -19.28 12.19
C ASP A 79 12.50 -18.43 10.92
N ALA A 80 11.75 -18.67 9.84
CA ALA A 80 11.85 -17.93 8.58
C ALA A 80 11.03 -16.64 8.58
N LEU A 81 10.15 -16.44 9.56
CA LEU A 81 9.27 -15.27 9.65
C LEU A 81 9.84 -14.23 10.63
N PRO A 82 9.59 -12.93 10.40
CA PRO A 82 9.90 -11.90 11.37
C PRO A 82 8.95 -12.00 12.58
N GLY A 83 9.41 -11.59 13.78
CA GLY A 83 8.70 -11.79 15.04
C GLY A 83 7.25 -11.27 15.07
N TRP A 84 6.93 -10.21 14.32
CA TRP A 84 5.54 -9.71 14.23
C TRP A 84 4.60 -10.67 13.49
N ALA A 85 5.14 -11.55 12.64
CA ALA A 85 4.37 -12.47 11.83
C ALA A 85 4.16 -13.84 12.52
N GLU A 86 4.86 -14.12 13.61
CA GLU A 86 4.80 -15.41 14.32
C GLU A 86 3.42 -15.67 14.92
N ASP A 87 2.75 -14.61 15.41
CA ASP A 87 1.41 -14.70 16.01
C ASP A 87 0.28 -14.65 14.96
N GLU A 88 0.60 -14.22 13.73
CA GLU A 88 -0.35 -14.01 12.64
C GLU A 88 -0.24 -15.09 11.54
N VAL A 89 0.45 -16.20 11.84
CA VAL A 89 0.69 -17.29 10.89
C VAL A 89 -0.03 -18.57 11.28
N ASP A 90 -0.77 -19.13 10.32
CA ASP A 90 -1.30 -20.49 10.38
C ASP A 90 -0.47 -21.40 9.48
N VAL A 91 0.03 -22.51 10.05
CA VAL A 91 0.84 -23.50 9.33
C VAL A 91 0.14 -24.84 9.33
N SER A 92 -0.07 -25.41 8.17
CA SER A 92 -0.59 -26.77 8.02
C SER A 92 0.36 -27.63 7.18
N VAL A 93 0.55 -28.87 7.63
CA VAL A 93 1.39 -29.86 6.94
C VAL A 93 0.55 -31.09 6.62
N SER A 94 0.43 -31.42 5.34
CA SER A 94 -0.40 -32.50 4.87
C SER A 94 0.17 -33.13 3.60
N GLY A 95 0.36 -34.46 3.58
CA GLY A 95 0.81 -35.16 2.37
C GLY A 95 2.12 -34.69 1.77
N GLY A 96 3.07 -34.24 2.59
CA GLY A 96 4.34 -33.68 2.11
C GLY A 96 4.23 -32.23 1.61
N ARG A 97 3.08 -31.59 1.78
CA ARG A 97 2.85 -30.18 1.45
C ARG A 97 2.81 -29.35 2.73
N VAL A 98 3.53 -28.25 2.72
CA VAL A 98 3.48 -27.20 3.76
C VAL A 98 2.68 -26.05 3.21
N THR A 99 1.63 -25.66 3.90
CA THR A 99 0.80 -24.51 3.57
C THR A 99 0.93 -23.49 4.68
N VAL A 100 1.25 -22.27 4.32
CA VAL A 100 1.42 -21.12 5.20
C VAL A 100 0.36 -20.09 4.86
N ARG A 101 -0.45 -19.70 5.83
CA ARG A 101 -1.40 -18.61 5.74
C ARG A 101 -0.91 -17.49 6.66
N LEU A 102 -0.72 -16.30 6.11
CA LEU A 102 -0.23 -15.14 6.83
C LEU A 102 -1.20 -13.98 6.68
N LEU A 103 -1.49 -13.29 7.79
CA LEU A 103 -2.27 -12.07 7.79
C LEU A 103 -1.32 -10.88 7.57
N PRO A 104 -1.56 -10.03 6.55
CA PRO A 104 -0.75 -8.83 6.36
C PRO A 104 -0.99 -7.81 7.47
N PRO A 105 0.02 -7.06 7.89
CA PRO A 105 -0.17 -5.98 8.85
C PRO A 105 -1.13 -4.95 8.29
N SER A 106 -2.22 -4.70 9.01
CA SER A 106 -3.26 -3.76 8.61
C SER A 106 -3.76 -2.99 9.81
N PRO A 107 -4.00 -1.67 9.69
CA PRO A 107 -4.63 -0.88 10.73
C PRO A 107 -6.11 -1.25 10.95
N LEU A 108 -6.70 -2.02 10.02
CA LEU A 108 -8.09 -2.47 10.08
C LEU A 108 -8.14 -4.00 10.12
N PRO A 109 -8.45 -4.63 11.28
CA PRO A 109 -8.45 -6.09 11.42
C PRO A 109 -9.37 -6.81 10.43
N ALA A 110 -10.56 -6.27 10.18
CA ALA A 110 -11.51 -6.84 9.22
C ALA A 110 -10.98 -6.84 7.78
N LEU A 111 -10.07 -5.94 7.46
CA LEU A 111 -9.42 -5.89 6.16
C LEU A 111 -8.26 -6.87 6.08
N ALA A 112 -7.51 -7.06 7.17
CA ALA A 112 -6.43 -8.03 7.25
C ALA A 112 -6.93 -9.45 6.96
N GLU A 113 -8.05 -9.85 7.54
CA GLU A 113 -8.65 -11.17 7.30
C GLU A 113 -9.04 -11.40 5.83
N ARG A 114 -9.56 -10.34 5.16
CA ARG A 114 -9.92 -10.41 3.73
C ARG A 114 -8.72 -10.43 2.80
N LEU A 115 -7.59 -9.91 3.25
CA LEU A 115 -6.34 -9.84 2.52
C LEU A 115 -5.33 -10.92 2.96
N ALA A 116 -5.77 -11.89 3.78
CA ALA A 116 -4.93 -13.00 4.19
C ALA A 116 -4.33 -13.71 2.96
N VAL A 117 -3.03 -13.86 2.96
CA VAL A 117 -2.29 -14.53 1.89
C VAL A 117 -2.02 -15.99 2.25
N THR A 118 -2.07 -16.86 1.27
CA THR A 118 -1.80 -18.28 1.46
C THR A 118 -0.77 -18.73 0.43
N SER A 119 0.28 -19.37 0.89
CA SER A 119 1.28 -20.00 0.04
C SER A 119 1.48 -21.45 0.41
N SER A 120 1.89 -22.28 -0.54
CA SER A 120 2.17 -23.69 -0.29
C SER A 120 3.36 -24.19 -1.07
N ALA A 121 4.21 -24.97 -0.42
CA ALA A 121 5.33 -25.66 -1.04
C ALA A 121 5.26 -27.17 -0.77
N VAL A 122 5.78 -27.96 -1.70
CA VAL A 122 5.81 -29.42 -1.61
C VAL A 122 7.23 -29.90 -1.34
N ALA A 123 7.38 -30.70 -0.29
CA ALA A 123 8.63 -31.38 -0.03
C ALA A 123 8.92 -32.39 -1.14
N ARG A 124 10.01 -32.20 -1.88
CA ARG A 124 10.52 -33.16 -2.85
C ARG A 124 11.69 -33.90 -2.21
N PRO A 125 11.53 -35.19 -1.84
CA PRO A 125 12.68 -36.00 -1.45
C PRO A 125 13.65 -36.11 -2.63
N ARG A 126 14.92 -35.96 -2.37
CA ARG A 126 15.98 -36.21 -3.33
C ARG A 126 16.23 -37.69 -3.49
#